data_9c40c8d5cc5832a7d92f9c26d12842d4
#
_entry.id   9c40c8d5cc5832a7d92f9c26d12842d4
#
_cell.length_a   1.000
_cell.length_b   1.000
_cell.length_c   1.000
_cell.angle_alpha   90.00
_cell.angle_beta   90.00
_cell.angle_gamma   90.00
#
_symmetry.space_group_name_H-M   'P 1'
#
loop_
_entity.id
_entity.type
_entity.pdbx_description
1 polymer ?
#
loop_
_entity_poly.entity_id
_entity_poly.type
_entity_poly.pdbx_seq_one_letter_code
_entity_poly.pdbx_strand_id
1 'polypeptide(L)'
;WVGGLLCIGAAAGAFFGGRLSDRFGRRHNITLLAIIFLFGAIGCALAPNIWVLYLARIILGFAVGGASATVPVFLSETAPKRLRGFLVATDQMMIVFGQFLAFSMNAVIAHMQGGPTVTLTGDAVDASGNVLGHAGTSVAWETVQAAVNIADVAGTGNGLTWRYMLILCSLPAIALWIGIRTVPESSRWYAANLRIVEAIGSLKRVRDDNKDDVAGEINEMLDVQRAESAQEKWSLSRILKVKWARKLLYIGIILGIADQLTGINTAMYYTPKILNAAGIPMEDAITLNVVSGGISAIGSAVGLWLVARFARRHVGMYQELGITISLAALSAVFAFFISPYLGADGNISGAPTFAPWLVLGIVCIFVFIKQSGTVSWVLVSEIYPAAVRGTALGIAVGTLW
;
A
#
# COMPACT_ATOMS: atom_id res chain seq x y z
N TRP A 1 12.39 5.02 -9.73
CA TRP A 1 11.67 6.27 -9.52
C TRP A 1 10.14 6.11 -9.61
N VAL A 2 9.61 5.35 -10.56
CA VAL A 2 8.15 5.21 -10.79
C VAL A 2 7.39 4.75 -9.53
N GLY A 3 7.94 3.81 -8.75
CA GLY A 3 7.35 3.36 -7.49
C GLY A 3 7.50 4.37 -6.35
N GLY A 4 8.70 4.99 -6.23
CA GLY A 4 8.97 5.96 -5.16
C GLY A 4 8.15 7.23 -5.23
N LEU A 5 7.84 7.73 -6.43
CA LEU A 5 7.02 8.92 -6.62
C LEU A 5 5.57 8.74 -6.11
N LEU A 6 5.05 7.51 -6.17
CA LEU A 6 3.76 7.19 -5.58
C LEU A 6 3.79 7.37 -4.05
N CYS A 7 4.86 6.94 -3.37
CA CYS A 7 5.02 7.10 -1.92
C CYS A 7 5.11 8.58 -1.53
N ILE A 8 5.83 9.41 -2.31
CA ILE A 8 5.89 10.88 -2.08
C ILE A 8 4.49 11.49 -2.19
N GLY A 9 3.73 11.11 -3.22
CA GLY A 9 2.33 11.51 -3.37
C GLY A 9 1.48 11.08 -2.16
N ALA A 10 1.66 9.84 -1.69
CA ALA A 10 0.92 9.28 -0.56
C ALA A 10 1.24 10.00 0.77
N ALA A 11 2.50 10.33 1.03
CA ALA A 11 2.89 11.13 2.19
C ALA A 11 2.19 12.51 2.19
N ALA A 12 2.19 13.20 1.05
CA ALA A 12 1.47 14.46 0.89
C ALA A 12 -0.05 14.28 1.08
N GLY A 13 -0.62 13.24 0.46
CA GLY A 13 -2.04 12.91 0.57
C GLY A 13 -2.47 12.59 2.00
N ALA A 14 -1.69 11.84 2.76
CA ALA A 14 -1.96 11.53 4.16
C ALA A 14 -1.97 12.81 5.03
N PHE A 15 -1.02 13.71 4.79
CA PHE A 15 -0.92 14.97 5.53
C PHE A 15 -2.09 15.92 5.25
N PHE A 16 -2.48 16.07 4.00
CA PHE A 16 -3.58 16.96 3.61
C PHE A 16 -4.96 16.30 3.72
N GLY A 17 -5.06 14.99 3.50
CA GLY A 17 -6.31 14.25 3.49
C GLY A 17 -7.07 14.32 4.81
N GLY A 18 -6.37 14.24 5.94
CA GLY A 18 -6.99 14.43 7.26
C GLY A 18 -7.63 15.81 7.42
N ARG A 19 -6.92 16.88 7.01
CA ARG A 19 -7.44 18.27 7.08
C ARG A 19 -8.62 18.49 6.15
N LEU A 20 -8.55 17.97 4.92
CA LEU A 20 -9.67 18.03 3.97
C LEU A 20 -10.89 17.29 4.52
N SER A 21 -10.67 16.10 5.10
CA SER A 21 -11.70 15.29 5.72
C SER A 21 -12.41 16.02 6.87
N ASP A 22 -11.65 16.71 7.73
CA ASP A 22 -12.22 17.49 8.83
C ASP A 22 -13.04 18.69 8.32
N ARG A 23 -12.59 19.34 7.25
CA ARG A 23 -13.23 20.54 6.72
C ARG A 23 -14.50 20.24 5.87
N PHE A 24 -14.39 19.25 4.98
CA PHE A 24 -15.44 18.99 3.98
C PHE A 24 -16.33 17.79 4.30
N GLY A 25 -15.98 16.99 5.31
CA GLY A 25 -16.66 15.76 5.65
C GLY A 25 -15.92 14.53 5.12
N ARG A 26 -16.12 13.41 5.82
CA ARG A 26 -15.41 12.16 5.52
C ARG A 26 -15.86 11.59 4.20
N ARG A 27 -17.17 11.50 3.98
CA ARG A 27 -17.78 10.97 2.75
C ARG A 27 -17.39 11.80 1.53
N HIS A 28 -17.50 13.14 1.62
CA HIS A 28 -17.13 14.02 0.52
C HIS A 28 -15.64 13.91 0.18
N ASN A 29 -14.77 13.84 1.21
CA ASN A 29 -13.35 13.67 1.00
C ASN A 29 -13.03 12.33 0.31
N ILE A 30 -13.64 11.21 0.75
CA ILE A 30 -13.47 9.90 0.11
C ILE A 30 -13.95 9.94 -1.34
N THR A 31 -15.07 10.59 -1.62
CA THR A 31 -15.59 10.77 -2.99
C THR A 31 -14.60 11.54 -3.86
N LEU A 32 -14.04 12.63 -3.36
CA LEU A 32 -13.03 13.42 -4.06
C LEU A 32 -11.76 12.59 -4.32
N LEU A 33 -11.28 11.86 -3.32
CA LEU A 33 -10.11 11.00 -3.44
C LEU A 33 -10.32 9.87 -4.44
N ALA A 34 -11.53 9.27 -4.51
CA ALA A 34 -11.87 8.27 -5.52
C ALA A 34 -11.80 8.84 -6.95
N ILE A 35 -12.24 10.08 -7.13
CA ILE A 35 -12.15 10.79 -8.42
C ILE A 35 -10.68 11.09 -8.76
N ILE A 36 -9.90 11.62 -7.82
CA ILE A 36 -8.47 11.89 -8.03
C ILE A 36 -7.72 10.59 -8.36
N PHE A 37 -8.04 9.50 -7.67
CA PHE A 37 -7.46 8.18 -7.94
C PHE A 37 -7.78 7.72 -9.36
N LEU A 38 -9.03 7.85 -9.80
CA LEU A 38 -9.48 7.48 -11.14
C LEU A 38 -8.71 8.26 -12.22
N PHE A 39 -8.57 9.58 -12.06
CA PHE A 39 -7.78 10.40 -12.97
C PHE A 39 -6.30 10.00 -12.97
N GLY A 40 -5.72 9.72 -11.79
CA GLY A 40 -4.36 9.22 -11.66
C GLY A 40 -4.17 7.87 -12.36
N ALA A 41 -5.09 6.94 -12.21
CA ALA A 41 -5.05 5.61 -12.83
C ALA A 41 -5.14 5.70 -14.37
N ILE A 42 -6.10 6.48 -14.88
CA ILE A 42 -6.25 6.73 -16.32
C ILE A 42 -5.00 7.46 -16.85
N GLY A 43 -4.51 8.47 -16.13
CA GLY A 43 -3.29 9.19 -16.50
C GLY A 43 -2.07 8.29 -16.57
N CYS A 44 -1.92 7.32 -15.64
CA CYS A 44 -0.86 6.32 -15.71
C CYS A 44 -0.99 5.41 -16.94
N ALA A 45 -2.21 4.94 -17.23
CA ALA A 45 -2.45 4.02 -18.35
C ALA A 45 -2.27 4.69 -19.72
N LEU A 46 -2.66 5.96 -19.83
CA LEU A 46 -2.58 6.74 -21.09
C LEU A 46 -1.30 7.56 -21.22
N ALA A 47 -0.37 7.48 -20.28
CA ALA A 47 0.84 8.29 -20.30
C ALA A 47 1.62 8.15 -21.63
N PRO A 48 1.82 9.24 -22.38
CA PRO A 48 2.58 9.22 -23.63
C PRO A 48 4.09 9.21 -23.41
N ASN A 49 4.54 9.68 -22.25
CA ASN A 49 5.95 9.74 -21.87
C ASN A 49 6.14 9.54 -20.37
N ILE A 50 7.39 9.36 -19.96
CA ILE A 50 7.76 9.06 -18.56
C ILE A 50 7.40 10.21 -17.60
N TRP A 51 7.43 11.46 -18.02
CA TRP A 51 7.14 12.62 -17.18
C TRP A 51 5.65 12.68 -16.81
N VAL A 52 4.78 12.40 -17.77
CA VAL A 52 3.32 12.30 -17.52
C VAL A 52 3.04 11.14 -16.61
N LEU A 53 3.73 10.00 -16.78
CA LEU A 53 3.61 8.86 -15.88
C LEU A 53 4.03 9.23 -14.45
N TYR A 54 5.11 9.98 -14.27
CA TYR A 54 5.56 10.45 -12.96
C TYR A 54 4.53 11.34 -12.28
N LEU A 55 3.98 12.32 -13.02
CA LEU A 55 2.93 13.19 -12.49
C LEU A 55 1.67 12.39 -12.11
N ALA A 56 1.23 11.50 -12.97
CA ALA A 56 0.06 10.65 -12.72
C ALA A 56 0.28 9.74 -11.48
N ARG A 57 1.50 9.24 -11.26
CA ARG A 57 1.87 8.46 -10.06
C ARG A 57 1.80 9.28 -8.78
N ILE A 58 2.22 10.54 -8.81
CA ILE A 58 2.10 11.45 -7.66
C ILE A 58 0.63 11.71 -7.33
N ILE A 59 -0.20 11.98 -8.35
CA ILE A 59 -1.65 12.21 -8.19
C ILE A 59 -2.32 10.97 -7.62
N LEU A 60 -2.00 9.79 -8.15
CA LEU A 60 -2.54 8.51 -7.67
C LEU A 60 -2.09 8.25 -6.23
N GLY A 61 -0.81 8.49 -5.91
CA GLY A 61 -0.30 8.40 -4.56
C GLY A 61 -1.03 9.33 -3.59
N PHE A 62 -1.25 10.58 -3.97
CA PHE A 62 -2.00 11.54 -3.14
C PHE A 62 -3.40 11.01 -2.76
N ALA A 63 -4.11 10.39 -3.69
CA ALA A 63 -5.40 9.80 -3.42
C ALA A 63 -5.30 8.61 -2.45
N VAL A 64 -4.29 7.73 -2.62
CA VAL A 64 -4.04 6.59 -1.73
C VAL A 64 -3.74 7.05 -0.30
N GLY A 65 -2.82 8.01 -0.14
CA GLY A 65 -2.45 8.52 1.19
C GLY A 65 -3.60 9.24 1.89
N GLY A 66 -4.37 10.05 1.14
CA GLY A 66 -5.57 10.71 1.66
C GLY A 66 -6.64 9.70 2.10
N ALA A 67 -6.84 8.62 1.35
CA ALA A 67 -7.76 7.54 1.70
C ALA A 67 -7.29 6.80 2.96
N SER A 68 -6.00 6.47 3.06
CA SER A 68 -5.41 5.81 4.25
C SER A 68 -5.62 6.60 5.54
N ALA A 69 -5.62 7.93 5.46
CA ALA A 69 -5.89 8.79 6.62
C ALA A 69 -7.39 8.94 6.93
N THR A 70 -8.26 8.87 5.92
CA THR A 70 -9.69 9.20 6.06
C THR A 70 -10.56 7.97 6.31
N VAL A 71 -10.30 6.84 5.61
CA VAL A 71 -11.19 5.66 5.63
C VAL A 71 -11.27 5.01 7.01
N PRO A 72 -10.17 4.75 7.75
CA PRO A 72 -10.26 4.16 9.09
C PRO A 72 -11.04 5.05 10.07
N VAL A 73 -10.88 6.38 9.96
CA VAL A 73 -11.63 7.35 10.77
C VAL A 73 -13.11 7.27 10.43
N PHE A 74 -13.47 7.32 9.14
CA PHE A 74 -14.85 7.21 8.68
C PHE A 74 -15.51 5.92 9.17
N LEU A 75 -14.85 4.77 9.04
CA LEU A 75 -15.34 3.49 9.52
C LEU A 75 -15.53 3.48 11.04
N SER A 76 -14.58 4.01 11.80
CA SER A 76 -14.66 4.08 13.26
C SER A 76 -15.78 5.00 13.77
N GLU A 77 -16.10 6.06 13.04
CA GLU A 77 -17.16 7.02 13.36
C GLU A 77 -18.56 6.52 12.95
N THR A 78 -18.64 5.78 11.84
CA THR A 78 -19.92 5.33 11.26
C THR A 78 -20.35 3.98 11.83
N ALA A 79 -19.42 3.11 12.19
CA ALA A 79 -19.70 1.77 12.69
C ALA A 79 -20.42 1.76 14.05
N PRO A 80 -21.40 0.84 14.26
CA PRO A 80 -21.96 0.56 15.57
C PRO A 80 -20.87 0.14 16.56
N LYS A 81 -21.02 0.52 17.85
CA LYS A 81 -20.02 0.22 18.90
C LYS A 81 -19.61 -1.24 18.92
N ARG A 82 -20.58 -2.17 18.78
CA ARG A 82 -20.36 -3.62 18.78
C ARG A 82 -19.55 -4.15 17.59
N LEU A 83 -19.58 -3.46 16.43
CA LEU A 83 -18.93 -3.89 15.20
C LEU A 83 -17.70 -3.03 14.84
N ARG A 84 -17.45 -1.95 15.56
CA ARG A 84 -16.40 -0.97 15.25
C ARG A 84 -15.02 -1.61 15.08
N GLY A 85 -14.60 -2.43 16.05
CA GLY A 85 -13.32 -3.11 15.98
C GLY A 85 -13.21 -4.05 14.77
N PHE A 86 -14.26 -4.79 14.46
CA PHE A 86 -14.32 -5.67 13.31
C PHE A 86 -14.22 -4.90 11.98
N LEU A 87 -14.98 -3.80 11.82
CA LEU A 87 -14.99 -3.02 10.57
C LEU A 87 -13.66 -2.30 10.33
N VAL A 88 -13.04 -1.75 11.37
CA VAL A 88 -11.70 -1.14 11.25
C VAL A 88 -10.64 -2.21 10.92
N ALA A 89 -10.77 -3.40 11.49
CA ALA A 89 -9.87 -4.51 11.17
C ALA A 89 -10.08 -5.02 9.72
N THR A 90 -11.32 -5.01 9.24
CA THR A 90 -11.67 -5.39 7.86
C THR A 90 -11.03 -4.43 6.84
N ASP A 91 -10.85 -3.15 7.17
CA ASP A 91 -10.15 -2.20 6.30
C ASP A 91 -8.74 -2.69 5.94
N GLN A 92 -7.94 -3.08 6.93
CA GLN A 92 -6.60 -3.62 6.71
C GLN A 92 -6.62 -4.92 5.89
N MET A 93 -7.56 -5.80 6.16
CA MET A 93 -7.72 -7.04 5.40
C MET A 93 -8.08 -6.76 3.93
N MET A 94 -8.92 -5.75 3.65
CA MET A 94 -9.30 -5.37 2.29
C MET A 94 -8.14 -4.76 1.51
N ILE A 95 -7.20 -4.04 2.15
CA ILE A 95 -5.97 -3.56 1.51
C ILE A 95 -5.17 -4.74 0.95
N VAL A 96 -4.93 -5.75 1.79
CA VAL A 96 -4.14 -6.92 1.41
C VAL A 96 -4.87 -7.81 0.40
N PHE A 97 -6.18 -7.95 0.53
CA PHE A 97 -7.01 -8.65 -0.43
C PHE A 97 -7.00 -7.96 -1.80
N GLY A 98 -7.06 -6.63 -1.83
CA GLY A 98 -6.91 -5.84 -3.06
C GLY A 98 -5.55 -6.06 -3.72
N GLN A 99 -4.49 -6.16 -2.94
CA GLN A 99 -3.14 -6.48 -3.43
C GLN A 99 -3.07 -7.88 -4.04
N PHE A 100 -3.63 -8.88 -3.37
CA PHE A 100 -3.72 -10.25 -3.90
C PHE A 100 -4.50 -10.30 -5.22
N LEU A 101 -5.64 -9.60 -5.28
CA LEU A 101 -6.45 -9.52 -6.49
C LEU A 101 -5.68 -8.85 -7.63
N ALA A 102 -4.96 -7.75 -7.34
CA ALA A 102 -4.13 -7.05 -8.34
C ALA A 102 -3.01 -7.96 -8.89
N PHE A 103 -2.33 -8.71 -8.03
CA PHE A 103 -1.31 -9.66 -8.48
C PHE A 103 -1.91 -10.77 -9.34
N SER A 104 -3.07 -11.32 -8.94
CA SER A 104 -3.77 -12.36 -9.70
C SER A 104 -4.20 -11.86 -11.08
N MET A 105 -4.78 -10.67 -11.16
CA MET A 105 -5.19 -10.08 -12.43
C MET A 105 -4.00 -9.73 -13.32
N ASN A 106 -2.91 -9.22 -12.75
CA ASN A 106 -1.69 -8.96 -13.49
C ASN A 106 -1.08 -10.25 -14.07
N ALA A 107 -1.10 -11.35 -13.30
CA ALA A 107 -0.65 -12.66 -13.79
C ALA A 107 -1.53 -13.16 -14.94
N VAL A 108 -2.84 -13.00 -14.86
CA VAL A 108 -3.76 -13.36 -15.97
C VAL A 108 -3.44 -12.53 -17.21
N ILE A 109 -3.25 -11.21 -17.08
CA ILE A 109 -2.92 -10.34 -18.21
C ILE A 109 -1.55 -10.71 -18.79
N ALA A 110 -0.55 -10.98 -17.95
CA ALA A 110 0.78 -11.40 -18.40
C ALA A 110 0.72 -12.72 -19.18
N HIS A 111 -0.06 -13.70 -18.69
CA HIS A 111 -0.23 -14.98 -19.37
C HIS A 111 -1.00 -14.86 -20.71
N MET A 112 -2.01 -13.98 -20.78
CA MET A 112 -2.79 -13.76 -22.00
C MET A 112 -2.03 -12.99 -23.08
N GLN A 113 -1.15 -12.06 -22.71
CA GLN A 113 -0.42 -11.17 -23.62
C GLN A 113 1.03 -11.60 -23.85
N GLY A 114 1.51 -12.61 -23.13
CA GLY A 114 2.92 -12.98 -23.05
C GLY A 114 3.74 -12.01 -22.19
N GLY A 115 5.00 -12.35 -21.93
CA GLY A 115 5.97 -11.47 -21.28
C GLY A 115 6.28 -10.23 -22.12
N PRO A 116 7.05 -9.27 -21.59
CA PRO A 116 7.44 -8.07 -22.33
C PRO A 116 8.29 -8.46 -23.55
N THR A 117 7.79 -8.15 -24.76
CA THR A 117 8.49 -8.38 -26.01
C THR A 117 8.81 -7.07 -26.71
N VAL A 118 9.85 -7.09 -27.53
CA VAL A 118 10.22 -5.97 -28.39
C VAL A 118 10.49 -6.49 -29.81
N THR A 119 9.98 -5.79 -30.81
CA THR A 119 10.31 -6.08 -32.22
C THR A 119 11.54 -5.28 -32.56
N LEU A 120 12.58 -5.94 -33.04
CA LEU A 120 13.84 -5.30 -33.37
C LEU A 120 13.79 -4.70 -34.78
N THR A 121 14.29 -3.48 -34.93
CA THR A 121 14.47 -2.79 -36.22
C THR A 121 15.83 -3.06 -36.85
N GLY A 122 16.77 -3.56 -36.05
CA GLY A 122 18.12 -3.96 -36.41
C GLY A 122 18.59 -5.14 -35.54
N ASP A 123 19.75 -5.71 -35.83
CA ASP A 123 20.32 -6.77 -35.00
C ASP A 123 20.77 -6.23 -33.66
N ALA A 124 20.28 -6.82 -32.59
CA ALA A 124 20.69 -6.50 -31.22
C ALA A 124 21.94 -7.31 -30.87
N VAL A 125 23.04 -6.62 -30.50
CA VAL A 125 24.33 -7.24 -30.20
C VAL A 125 24.78 -6.96 -28.77
N ASP A 126 25.39 -7.94 -28.14
CA ASP A 126 26.00 -7.80 -26.82
C ASP A 126 27.38 -7.09 -26.88
N ALA A 127 27.99 -6.86 -25.71
CA ALA A 127 29.31 -6.26 -25.62
C ALA A 127 30.43 -7.14 -26.25
N SER A 128 30.16 -8.42 -26.48
CA SER A 128 31.08 -9.38 -27.11
C SER A 128 30.85 -9.52 -28.62
N GLY A 129 29.86 -8.81 -29.19
CA GLY A 129 29.50 -8.85 -30.61
C GLY A 129 28.58 -10.03 -30.99
N ASN A 130 28.06 -10.79 -30.03
CA ASN A 130 27.08 -11.85 -30.34
C ASN A 130 25.71 -11.25 -30.60
N VAL A 131 25.00 -11.80 -31.59
CA VAL A 131 23.65 -11.37 -31.90
C VAL A 131 22.66 -12.01 -30.94
N LEU A 132 21.99 -11.16 -30.15
CA LEU A 132 20.95 -11.51 -29.18
C LEU A 132 19.55 -11.59 -29.81
N GLY A 133 19.39 -10.96 -31.01
CA GLY A 133 18.14 -10.99 -31.78
C GLY A 133 18.31 -10.31 -33.11
N HIS A 134 17.61 -10.82 -34.12
CA HIS A 134 17.71 -10.34 -35.50
C HIS A 134 16.66 -9.27 -35.83
N ALA A 135 17.00 -8.39 -36.77
CA ALA A 135 16.09 -7.39 -37.32
C ALA A 135 14.75 -8.03 -37.78
N GLY A 136 13.64 -7.37 -37.45
CA GLY A 136 12.30 -7.84 -37.80
C GLY A 136 11.73 -8.96 -36.92
N THR A 137 12.50 -9.48 -35.95
CA THR A 137 12.00 -10.50 -35.03
C THR A 137 11.43 -9.84 -33.75
N SER A 138 10.37 -10.46 -33.18
CA SER A 138 9.86 -10.13 -31.88
C SER A 138 10.50 -11.05 -30.84
N VAL A 139 11.30 -10.48 -29.95
CA VAL A 139 12.04 -11.22 -28.92
C VAL A 139 11.66 -10.73 -27.53
N ALA A 140 11.82 -11.60 -26.53
CA ALA A 140 11.59 -11.23 -25.15
C ALA A 140 12.56 -10.11 -24.74
N TRP A 141 12.06 -9.10 -24.03
CA TRP A 141 12.87 -7.98 -23.57
C TRP A 141 14.07 -8.42 -22.75
N GLU A 142 13.94 -9.46 -21.95
CA GLU A 142 15.01 -10.04 -21.13
C GLU A 142 16.20 -10.48 -21.96
N THR A 143 15.96 -11.05 -23.14
CA THR A 143 17.01 -11.55 -24.02
C THR A 143 17.86 -10.42 -24.60
N VAL A 144 17.25 -9.27 -24.88
CA VAL A 144 17.90 -8.18 -25.62
C VAL A 144 18.21 -6.96 -24.76
N GLN A 145 17.79 -6.93 -23.49
CA GLN A 145 18.07 -5.80 -22.60
C GLN A 145 19.58 -5.56 -22.35
N ALA A 146 20.38 -6.60 -22.49
CA ALA A 146 21.84 -6.54 -22.36
C ALA A 146 22.55 -6.07 -23.64
N ALA A 147 21.83 -5.88 -24.75
CA ALA A 147 22.43 -5.40 -26.00
C ALA A 147 22.93 -3.97 -25.86
N VAL A 148 24.16 -3.72 -26.32
CA VAL A 148 24.80 -2.41 -26.26
C VAL A 148 24.09 -1.38 -27.13
N ASN A 149 23.48 -1.85 -28.25
CA ASN A 149 22.78 -1.00 -29.23
C ASN A 149 21.26 -1.04 -29.07
N ILE A 150 20.75 -1.54 -27.94
CA ILE A 150 19.30 -1.73 -27.75
C ILE A 150 18.49 -0.43 -27.95
N ALA A 151 19.05 0.72 -27.57
CA ALA A 151 18.39 2.02 -27.72
C ALA A 151 18.12 2.38 -29.21
N ASP A 152 18.98 1.92 -30.10
CA ASP A 152 18.90 2.24 -31.54
C ASP A 152 18.07 1.22 -32.33
N VAL A 153 18.04 -0.05 -31.85
CA VAL A 153 17.39 -1.15 -32.56
C VAL A 153 16.06 -1.60 -31.95
N ALA A 154 15.69 -1.08 -30.78
CA ALA A 154 14.40 -1.37 -30.17
C ALA A 154 13.27 -0.65 -30.94
N GLY A 155 12.43 -1.43 -31.58
CA GLY A 155 11.21 -0.98 -32.24
C GLY A 155 9.98 -1.04 -31.31
N THR A 156 8.83 -1.35 -31.89
CA THR A 156 7.57 -1.51 -31.16
C THR A 156 7.53 -2.87 -30.45
N GLY A 157 7.16 -2.88 -29.19
CA GLY A 157 6.90 -4.12 -28.44
C GLY A 157 5.42 -4.32 -28.15
N ASN A 158 5.08 -5.30 -27.33
CA ASN A 158 3.74 -5.47 -26.76
C ASN A 158 3.45 -4.38 -25.69
N GLY A 159 3.81 -3.13 -26.00
CA GLY A 159 3.86 -1.99 -25.11
C GLY A 159 2.53 -1.56 -24.49
N LEU A 160 1.43 -2.29 -24.74
CA LEU A 160 0.12 -2.03 -24.17
C LEU A 160 -0.16 -2.88 -22.91
N THR A 161 0.54 -3.98 -22.68
CA THR A 161 0.29 -4.91 -21.57
C THR A 161 0.36 -4.21 -20.21
N TRP A 162 1.40 -3.43 -19.95
CA TRP A 162 1.53 -2.68 -18.69
C TRP A 162 0.43 -1.62 -18.51
N ARG A 163 -0.13 -1.09 -19.62
CA ARG A 163 -1.23 -0.13 -19.59
C ARG A 163 -2.53 -0.81 -19.14
N TYR A 164 -2.78 -2.04 -19.61
CA TYR A 164 -3.91 -2.85 -19.16
C TYR A 164 -3.81 -3.18 -17.68
N MET A 165 -2.60 -3.51 -17.19
CA MET A 165 -2.35 -3.76 -15.78
C MET A 165 -2.62 -2.50 -14.93
N LEU A 166 -2.23 -1.31 -15.41
CA LEU A 166 -2.44 -0.06 -14.68
C LEU A 166 -3.88 0.42 -14.70
N ILE A 167 -4.59 0.28 -15.82
CA ILE A 167 -5.98 0.75 -15.91
C ILE A 167 -6.94 -0.11 -15.08
N LEU A 168 -6.55 -1.35 -14.78
CA LEU A 168 -7.36 -2.27 -13.99
C LEU A 168 -7.69 -1.70 -12.59
N CYS A 169 -6.76 -0.93 -12.00
CA CYS A 169 -6.99 -0.30 -10.69
C CYS A 169 -8.08 0.78 -10.71
N SER A 170 -8.54 1.22 -11.89
CA SER A 170 -9.67 2.14 -12.00
C SER A 170 -11.01 1.48 -11.63
N LEU A 171 -11.15 0.16 -11.78
CA LEU A 171 -12.39 -0.56 -11.47
C LEU A 171 -12.78 -0.46 -9.99
N PRO A 172 -11.90 -0.75 -9.01
CA PRO A 172 -12.20 -0.53 -7.60
C PRO A 172 -12.49 0.94 -7.27
N ALA A 173 -11.83 1.89 -7.95
CA ALA A 173 -12.07 3.31 -7.75
C ALA A 173 -13.49 3.73 -8.18
N ILE A 174 -13.95 3.22 -9.32
CA ILE A 174 -15.33 3.43 -9.79
C ILE A 174 -16.33 2.79 -8.82
N ALA A 175 -16.06 1.57 -8.38
CA ALA A 175 -16.89 0.87 -7.40
C ALA A 175 -16.98 1.66 -6.08
N LEU A 176 -15.85 2.19 -5.58
CA LEU A 176 -15.82 3.07 -4.41
C LEU A 176 -16.62 4.35 -4.64
N TRP A 177 -16.43 5.01 -5.79
CA TRP A 177 -17.12 6.25 -6.13
C TRP A 177 -18.64 6.08 -6.22
N ILE A 178 -19.11 4.93 -6.69
CA ILE A 178 -20.54 4.60 -6.71
C ILE A 178 -21.01 4.22 -5.30
N GLY A 179 -20.30 3.30 -4.63
CA GLY A 179 -20.67 2.75 -3.34
C GLY A 179 -20.71 3.78 -2.21
N ILE A 180 -19.78 4.72 -2.18
CA ILE A 180 -19.74 5.76 -1.13
C ILE A 180 -20.99 6.66 -1.14
N ARG A 181 -21.72 6.74 -2.26
CA ARG A 181 -22.96 7.53 -2.37
C ARG A 181 -24.13 6.92 -1.60
N THR A 182 -24.08 5.62 -1.34
CA THR A 182 -25.13 4.92 -0.58
C THR A 182 -24.95 5.05 0.92
N VAL A 183 -23.73 5.38 1.39
CA VAL A 183 -23.40 5.50 2.81
C VAL A 183 -23.62 6.95 3.26
N PRO A 184 -24.22 7.19 4.44
CA PRO A 184 -24.39 8.54 4.98
C PRO A 184 -23.04 9.12 5.42
N GLU A 185 -22.98 10.44 5.61
CA GLU A 185 -21.83 11.12 6.19
C GLU A 185 -21.70 10.78 7.69
N SER A 186 -20.48 10.93 8.26
CA SER A 186 -20.22 10.68 9.67
C SER A 186 -21.11 11.51 10.58
N SER A 187 -21.83 10.84 11.50
CA SER A 187 -22.65 11.50 12.52
C SER A 187 -21.80 12.38 13.46
N ARG A 188 -20.58 11.94 13.77
CA ARG A 188 -19.65 12.70 14.59
C ARG A 188 -19.14 13.96 13.88
N TRP A 189 -18.94 13.90 12.57
CA TRP A 189 -18.58 15.08 11.79
C TRP A 189 -19.70 16.11 11.77
N TYR A 190 -20.95 15.68 11.58
CA TYR A 190 -22.10 16.57 11.65
C TYR A 190 -22.23 17.23 13.02
N ALA A 191 -22.06 16.46 14.12
CA ALA A 191 -22.09 16.99 15.47
C ALA A 191 -20.97 18.01 15.71
N ALA A 192 -19.74 17.72 15.26
CA ALA A 192 -18.60 18.62 15.35
C ALA A 192 -18.81 19.96 14.63
N ASN A 193 -19.67 19.97 13.58
CA ASN A 193 -20.06 21.16 12.84
C ASN A 193 -21.41 21.76 13.29
N LEU A 194 -21.89 21.39 14.49
CA LEU A 194 -23.16 21.86 15.09
C LEU A 194 -24.43 21.52 14.27
N ARG A 195 -24.34 20.54 13.39
CA ARG A 195 -25.44 20.06 12.55
C ARG A 195 -26.12 18.84 13.18
N ILE A 196 -26.76 19.07 14.32
CA ILE A 196 -27.26 17.99 15.19
C ILE A 196 -28.40 17.18 14.52
N VAL A 197 -29.28 17.83 13.78
CA VAL A 197 -30.40 17.14 13.10
C VAL A 197 -29.87 16.14 12.06
N GLU A 198 -28.91 16.54 11.28
CA GLU A 198 -28.26 15.68 10.28
C GLU A 198 -27.42 14.59 10.94
N ALA A 199 -26.78 14.89 12.09
CA ALA A 199 -26.05 13.90 12.89
C ALA A 199 -26.98 12.76 13.33
N ILE A 200 -28.15 13.09 13.89
CA ILE A 200 -29.16 12.12 14.31
C ILE A 200 -29.70 11.34 13.10
N GLY A 201 -29.99 12.02 12.00
CA GLY A 201 -30.47 11.40 10.77
C GLY A 201 -29.46 10.42 10.16
N SER A 202 -28.18 10.77 10.19
CA SER A 202 -27.07 9.89 9.76
C SER A 202 -26.95 8.66 10.67
N LEU A 203 -27.00 8.87 11.99
CA LEU A 203 -26.88 7.80 12.98
C LEU A 203 -28.00 6.77 12.80
N LYS A 204 -29.25 7.21 12.71
CA LYS A 204 -30.44 6.34 12.52
C LYS A 204 -30.38 5.50 11.24
N ARG A 205 -29.69 5.94 10.19
CA ARG A 205 -29.54 5.17 8.95
C ARG A 205 -28.60 3.98 9.09
N VAL A 206 -27.71 3.99 10.08
CA VAL A 206 -26.64 2.98 10.24
C VAL A 206 -26.80 2.18 11.52
N ARG A 207 -27.79 2.47 12.35
CA ARG A 207 -28.10 1.77 13.59
C ARG A 207 -29.37 0.95 13.46
N ASP A 208 -29.39 -0.14 14.16
CA ASP A 208 -30.57 -1.00 14.33
C ASP A 208 -31.19 -0.65 15.70
N ASP A 209 -32.34 0.00 15.70
CA ASP A 209 -33.02 0.45 16.92
C ASP A 209 -33.30 -0.70 17.93
N ASN A 210 -33.31 -1.96 17.47
CA ASN A 210 -33.50 -3.13 18.34
C ASN A 210 -32.21 -3.64 19.00
N LYS A 211 -31.04 -3.24 18.48
CA LYS A 211 -29.73 -3.77 18.91
C LYS A 211 -28.77 -2.72 19.42
N ASP A 212 -28.99 -1.47 19.05
CA ASP A 212 -28.10 -0.35 19.33
C ASP A 212 -28.84 0.71 20.17
N ASP A 213 -28.22 1.18 21.27
CA ASP A 213 -28.75 2.29 22.07
C ASP A 213 -28.47 3.63 21.38
N VAL A 214 -29.33 3.98 20.46
CA VAL A 214 -29.22 5.23 19.65
C VAL A 214 -29.30 6.46 20.53
N ALA A 215 -30.15 6.47 21.57
CA ALA A 215 -30.31 7.62 22.45
C ALA A 215 -29.08 7.84 23.32
N GLY A 216 -28.56 6.78 23.91
CA GLY A 216 -27.30 6.83 24.67
C GLY A 216 -26.11 7.23 23.81
N GLU A 217 -26.03 6.76 22.56
CA GLU A 217 -24.96 7.14 21.64
C GLU A 217 -25.02 8.63 21.23
N ILE A 218 -26.23 9.19 21.05
CA ILE A 218 -26.40 10.62 20.79
C ILE A 218 -25.91 11.45 22.00
N ASN A 219 -26.32 11.09 23.23
CA ASN A 219 -25.91 11.80 24.42
C ASN A 219 -24.38 11.76 24.60
N GLU A 220 -23.77 10.59 24.46
CA GLU A 220 -22.32 10.44 24.51
C GLU A 220 -21.61 11.30 23.45
N MET A 221 -22.13 11.30 22.22
CA MET A 221 -21.60 12.12 21.12
C MET A 221 -21.63 13.61 21.45
N LEU A 222 -22.71 14.10 22.05
CA LEU A 222 -22.85 15.50 22.48
C LEU A 222 -21.92 15.84 23.66
N ASP A 223 -21.76 14.92 24.60
CA ASP A 223 -20.86 15.11 25.74
C ASP A 223 -19.39 15.12 25.31
N VAL A 224 -19.00 14.20 24.43
CA VAL A 224 -17.66 14.20 23.80
C VAL A 224 -17.43 15.50 23.05
N GLN A 225 -18.42 15.96 22.27
CA GLN A 225 -18.33 17.23 21.53
C GLN A 225 -18.14 18.44 22.46
N ARG A 226 -18.88 18.49 23.58
CA ARG A 226 -18.71 19.56 24.60
C ARG A 226 -17.33 19.50 25.23
N ALA A 227 -16.86 18.31 25.59
CA ALA A 227 -15.54 18.10 26.16
C ALA A 227 -14.40 18.47 25.18
N GLU A 228 -14.54 18.06 23.89
CA GLU A 228 -13.56 18.40 22.85
C GLU A 228 -13.55 19.90 22.51
N SER A 229 -14.73 20.56 22.52
CA SER A 229 -14.84 22.01 22.33
C SER A 229 -14.22 22.80 23.47
N ALA A 230 -14.21 22.23 24.67
CA ALA A 230 -13.57 22.82 25.86
C ALA A 230 -12.05 22.55 25.91
N GLN A 231 -11.56 21.56 25.15
CA GLN A 231 -10.13 21.22 25.09
C GLN A 231 -9.43 22.00 23.96
N GLU A 232 -8.42 22.75 24.33
CA GLU A 232 -7.56 23.40 23.34
C GLU A 232 -6.74 22.38 22.57
N LYS A 233 -6.96 22.29 21.24
CA LYS A 233 -6.16 21.44 20.36
C LYS A 233 -4.72 21.95 20.32
N TRP A 234 -3.77 21.08 20.64
CA TRP A 234 -2.37 21.46 20.70
C TRP A 234 -1.78 21.64 19.31
N SER A 235 -1.19 22.81 19.08
CA SER A 235 -0.38 23.06 17.88
C SER A 235 0.92 22.26 17.95
N LEU A 236 1.55 22.01 16.79
CA LEU A 236 2.85 21.35 16.70
C LEU A 236 3.91 22.06 17.59
N SER A 237 3.92 23.40 17.59
CA SER A 237 4.82 24.19 18.41
C SER A 237 4.66 23.90 19.90
N ARG A 238 3.43 23.73 20.39
CA ARG A 238 3.15 23.38 21.78
C ARG A 238 3.59 21.95 22.10
N ILE A 239 3.34 20.99 21.19
CA ILE A 239 3.75 19.59 21.35
C ILE A 239 5.28 19.50 21.47
N LEU A 240 6.03 20.24 20.68
CA LEU A 240 7.50 20.24 20.70
C LEU A 240 8.08 20.88 21.97
N LYS A 241 7.36 21.83 22.61
CA LYS A 241 7.79 22.47 23.86
C LYS A 241 7.57 21.59 25.08
N VAL A 242 6.57 20.72 25.08
CA VAL A 242 6.22 19.87 26.23
C VAL A 242 6.95 18.53 26.16
N LYS A 243 7.79 18.22 27.14
CA LYS A 243 8.70 17.07 27.15
C LYS A 243 8.00 15.73 26.87
N TRP A 244 6.88 15.42 27.54
CA TRP A 244 6.19 14.15 27.38
C TRP A 244 5.52 14.04 25.99
N ALA A 245 4.89 15.10 25.50
CA ALA A 245 4.22 15.13 24.21
C ALA A 245 5.23 14.98 23.06
N ARG A 246 6.37 15.66 23.16
CA ARG A 246 7.49 15.53 22.25
C ARG A 246 8.06 14.11 22.23
N LYS A 247 8.20 13.45 23.40
CA LYS A 247 8.65 12.07 23.49
C LYS A 247 7.69 11.12 22.76
N LEU A 248 6.37 11.28 22.95
CA LEU A 248 5.38 10.47 22.27
C LEU A 248 5.40 10.72 20.75
N LEU A 249 5.55 11.96 20.31
CA LEU A 249 5.68 12.28 18.88
C LEU A 249 6.89 11.56 18.26
N TYR A 250 8.05 11.62 18.90
CA TYR A 250 9.24 10.93 18.40
C TYR A 250 9.08 9.40 18.37
N ILE A 251 8.43 8.82 19.39
CA ILE A 251 8.14 7.38 19.39
C ILE A 251 7.28 7.01 18.19
N GLY A 252 6.22 7.77 17.89
CA GLY A 252 5.38 7.49 16.72
C GLY A 252 6.11 7.65 15.39
N ILE A 253 6.96 8.68 15.26
CA ILE A 253 7.80 8.88 14.06
C ILE A 253 8.79 7.71 13.89
N ILE A 254 9.47 7.31 14.97
CA ILE A 254 10.43 6.19 14.92
C ILE A 254 9.73 4.88 14.55
N LEU A 255 8.54 4.60 15.12
CA LEU A 255 7.75 3.43 14.76
C LEU A 255 7.35 3.46 13.28
N GLY A 256 6.93 4.62 12.76
CA GLY A 256 6.59 4.79 11.34
C GLY A 256 7.78 4.54 10.43
N ILE A 257 8.93 5.14 10.73
CA ILE A 257 10.17 4.95 9.98
C ILE A 257 10.64 3.49 10.05
N ALA A 258 10.63 2.87 11.23
CA ALA A 258 11.04 1.49 11.42
C ALA A 258 10.17 0.54 10.60
N ASP A 259 8.85 0.75 10.57
CA ASP A 259 7.91 -0.05 9.80
C ASP A 259 8.24 -0.05 8.30
N GLN A 260 8.59 1.10 7.73
CA GLN A 260 8.96 1.22 6.32
C GLN A 260 10.36 0.70 6.00
N LEU A 261 11.31 0.88 6.91
CA LEU A 261 12.68 0.37 6.75
C LEU A 261 12.76 -1.16 6.76
N THR A 262 11.70 -1.88 7.16
CA THR A 262 11.60 -3.33 7.00
C THR A 262 11.66 -3.77 5.53
N GLY A 263 11.48 -2.86 4.57
CA GLY A 263 11.57 -3.15 3.15
C GLY A 263 10.36 -3.86 2.55
N ILE A 264 9.20 -3.87 3.24
CA ILE A 264 8.00 -4.55 2.74
C ILE A 264 7.56 -4.05 1.37
N ASN A 265 7.54 -2.73 1.18
CA ASN A 265 7.17 -2.14 -0.10
C ASN A 265 8.16 -2.51 -1.21
N THR A 266 9.46 -2.55 -0.88
CA THR A 266 10.49 -3.01 -1.81
C THR A 266 10.27 -4.48 -2.18
N ALA A 267 10.05 -5.35 -1.20
CA ALA A 267 9.76 -6.75 -1.47
C ALA A 267 8.54 -6.90 -2.37
N MET A 268 7.40 -6.27 -2.03
CA MET A 268 6.16 -6.38 -2.78
C MET A 268 6.25 -5.86 -4.22
N TYR A 269 6.93 -4.74 -4.44
CA TYR A 269 7.07 -4.16 -5.77
C TYR A 269 8.10 -4.88 -6.64
N TYR A 270 9.13 -5.44 -6.03
CA TYR A 270 10.26 -6.03 -6.74
C TYR A 270 10.35 -7.55 -6.64
N THR A 271 9.39 -8.24 -6.00
CA THR A 271 9.37 -9.72 -5.94
C THR A 271 9.55 -10.36 -7.33
N PRO A 272 8.86 -9.94 -8.40
CA PRO A 272 9.11 -10.52 -9.72
C PRO A 272 10.55 -10.32 -10.19
N LYS A 273 11.14 -9.15 -9.95
CA LYS A 273 12.55 -8.88 -10.29
C LYS A 273 13.52 -9.66 -9.43
N ILE A 274 13.20 -9.86 -8.15
CA ILE A 274 14.01 -10.68 -7.23
C ILE A 274 14.00 -12.13 -7.68
N LEU A 275 12.86 -12.67 -8.08
CA LEU A 275 12.74 -14.02 -8.61
C LEU A 275 13.42 -14.17 -9.99
N ASN A 276 13.29 -13.16 -10.84
CA ASN A 276 13.99 -13.12 -12.12
C ASN A 276 15.51 -13.07 -11.93
N ALA A 277 16.01 -12.22 -11.03
CA ALA A 277 17.42 -12.20 -10.63
C ALA A 277 17.90 -13.49 -9.97
N ALA A 278 17.01 -14.35 -9.52
CA ALA A 278 17.33 -15.69 -9.01
C ALA A 278 17.28 -16.77 -10.11
N GLY A 279 16.92 -16.40 -11.37
CA GLY A 279 16.93 -17.31 -12.53
C GLY A 279 15.56 -17.80 -13.00
N ILE A 280 14.44 -17.23 -12.48
CA ILE A 280 13.10 -17.53 -12.96
C ILE A 280 12.74 -16.57 -14.10
N PRO A 281 12.19 -17.04 -15.25
CA PRO A 281 11.69 -16.16 -16.30
C PRO A 281 10.67 -15.14 -15.77
N MET A 282 10.68 -13.92 -16.31
CA MET A 282 9.86 -12.81 -15.78
C MET A 282 8.35 -13.12 -15.81
N GLU A 283 7.88 -13.82 -16.82
CA GLU A 283 6.47 -14.24 -16.93
C GLU A 283 6.07 -15.16 -15.78
N ASP A 284 6.89 -16.16 -15.49
CA ASP A 284 6.68 -17.08 -14.37
C ASP A 284 6.84 -16.35 -13.03
N ALA A 285 7.79 -15.42 -12.92
CA ALA A 285 8.01 -14.62 -11.73
C ALA A 285 6.80 -13.72 -11.41
N ILE A 286 6.14 -13.15 -12.41
CA ILE A 286 4.88 -12.39 -12.24
C ILE A 286 3.77 -13.32 -11.76
N THR A 287 3.68 -14.52 -12.32
CA THR A 287 2.68 -15.51 -11.91
C THR A 287 2.94 -16.00 -10.48
N LEU A 288 4.18 -16.30 -10.12
CA LEU A 288 4.57 -16.73 -8.79
C LEU A 288 4.37 -15.63 -7.72
N ASN A 289 4.37 -14.37 -8.11
CA ASN A 289 4.05 -13.27 -7.19
C ASN A 289 2.61 -13.34 -6.62
N VAL A 290 1.70 -14.05 -7.29
CA VAL A 290 0.36 -14.34 -6.77
C VAL A 290 0.43 -15.15 -5.47
N VAL A 291 1.39 -16.08 -5.36
CA VAL A 291 1.61 -16.87 -4.15
C VAL A 291 1.97 -15.97 -2.97
N SER A 292 2.87 -15.00 -3.17
CA SER A 292 3.23 -14.04 -2.13
C SER A 292 2.04 -13.17 -1.70
N GLY A 293 1.19 -12.76 -2.65
CA GLY A 293 -0.06 -12.05 -2.39
C GLY A 293 -1.07 -12.88 -1.58
N GLY A 294 -1.24 -14.16 -1.92
CA GLY A 294 -2.10 -15.08 -1.18
C GLY A 294 -1.62 -15.31 0.26
N ILE A 295 -0.31 -15.52 0.43
CA ILE A 295 0.32 -15.66 1.76
C ILE A 295 0.19 -14.37 2.57
N SER A 296 0.30 -13.21 1.93
CA SER A 296 0.04 -11.91 2.53
C SER A 296 -1.39 -11.82 3.11
N ALA A 297 -2.38 -12.26 2.35
CA ALA A 297 -3.78 -12.27 2.79
C ALA A 297 -3.99 -13.21 4.00
N ILE A 298 -3.40 -14.40 3.98
CA ILE A 298 -3.43 -15.34 5.11
C ILE A 298 -2.71 -14.71 6.33
N GLY A 299 -1.54 -14.12 6.13
CA GLY A 299 -0.78 -13.43 7.18
C GLY A 299 -1.60 -12.33 7.84
N SER A 300 -2.31 -11.52 7.05
CA SER A 300 -3.19 -10.46 7.58
C SER A 300 -4.33 -11.01 8.42
N ALA A 301 -4.98 -12.09 7.99
CA ALA A 301 -6.04 -12.75 8.76
C ALA A 301 -5.51 -13.30 10.10
N VAL A 302 -4.33 -13.93 10.09
CA VAL A 302 -3.65 -14.39 11.31
C VAL A 302 -3.27 -13.20 12.20
N GLY A 303 -2.82 -12.10 11.61
CA GLY A 303 -2.48 -10.86 12.32
C GLY A 303 -3.64 -10.27 13.11
N LEU A 304 -4.83 -10.23 12.53
CA LEU A 304 -6.06 -9.80 13.23
C LEU A 304 -6.32 -10.64 14.48
N TRP A 305 -6.15 -11.97 14.37
CA TRP A 305 -6.31 -12.88 15.49
C TRP A 305 -5.23 -12.67 16.57
N LEU A 306 -3.97 -12.50 16.16
CA LEU A 306 -2.84 -12.26 17.07
C LEU A 306 -3.00 -10.96 17.88
N VAL A 307 -3.35 -9.86 17.20
CA VAL A 307 -3.54 -8.55 17.84
C VAL A 307 -4.73 -8.55 18.79
N ALA A 308 -5.78 -9.36 18.54
CA ALA A 308 -6.93 -9.51 19.42
C ALA A 308 -6.60 -10.32 20.68
N ARG A 309 -5.64 -11.26 20.61
CA ARG A 309 -5.40 -12.23 21.70
C ARG A 309 -4.16 -11.95 22.53
N PHE A 310 -3.13 -11.32 21.94
CA PHE A 310 -1.83 -11.10 22.58
C PHE A 310 -1.54 -9.60 22.79
N ALA A 311 -0.66 -9.31 23.75
CA ALA A 311 -0.20 -7.96 23.99
C ALA A 311 0.57 -7.44 22.77
N ARG A 312 0.13 -6.31 22.23
CA ARG A 312 0.67 -5.69 20.99
C ARG A 312 2.18 -5.52 20.99
N ARG A 313 2.76 -5.15 22.14
CA ARG A 313 4.20 -5.01 22.29
C ARG A 313 4.96 -6.31 21.98
N HIS A 314 4.49 -7.45 22.48
CA HIS A 314 5.16 -8.73 22.23
C HIS A 314 4.99 -9.17 20.78
N VAL A 315 3.78 -9.02 20.21
CA VAL A 315 3.55 -9.33 18.79
C VAL A 315 4.50 -8.51 17.91
N GLY A 316 4.61 -7.20 18.14
CA GLY A 316 5.53 -6.33 17.39
C GLY A 316 7.00 -6.74 17.54
N MET A 317 7.46 -7.04 18.75
CA MET A 317 8.85 -7.47 18.96
C MET A 317 9.20 -8.77 18.24
N TYR A 318 8.33 -9.80 18.32
CA TYR A 318 8.54 -11.07 17.62
C TYR A 318 8.44 -10.91 16.10
N GLN A 319 7.55 -10.02 15.64
CA GLN A 319 7.43 -9.68 14.23
C GLN A 319 8.74 -9.08 13.69
N GLU A 320 9.29 -8.05 14.33
CA GLU A 320 10.53 -7.41 13.90
C GLU A 320 11.73 -8.37 13.95
N LEU A 321 11.79 -9.25 14.96
CA LEU A 321 12.80 -10.30 15.02
C LEU A 321 12.67 -11.28 13.85
N GLY A 322 11.46 -11.75 13.56
CA GLY A 322 11.19 -12.65 12.44
C GLY A 322 11.52 -12.03 11.09
N ILE A 323 11.20 -10.73 10.89
CA ILE A 323 11.59 -9.98 9.71
C ILE A 323 13.11 -9.93 9.56
N THR A 324 13.83 -9.60 10.63
CA THR A 324 15.29 -9.52 10.63
C THR A 324 15.91 -10.87 10.23
N ILE A 325 15.44 -11.97 10.81
CA ILE A 325 15.90 -13.32 10.48
C ILE A 325 15.62 -13.66 9.01
N SER A 326 14.41 -13.35 8.51
CA SER A 326 14.03 -13.63 7.13
C SER A 326 14.87 -12.85 6.12
N LEU A 327 15.16 -11.57 6.38
CA LEU A 327 16.00 -10.75 5.52
C LEU A 327 17.48 -11.20 5.56
N ALA A 328 17.99 -11.58 6.74
CA ALA A 328 19.33 -12.16 6.87
C ALA A 328 19.46 -13.49 6.09
N ALA A 329 18.44 -14.35 6.18
CA ALA A 329 18.39 -15.60 5.41
C ALA A 329 18.35 -15.32 3.90
N LEU A 330 17.53 -14.34 3.46
CA LEU A 330 17.46 -13.94 2.04
C LEU A 330 18.83 -13.44 1.55
N SER A 331 19.49 -12.59 2.32
CA SER A 331 20.82 -12.09 2.00
C SER A 331 21.85 -13.22 1.91
N ALA A 332 21.79 -14.18 2.83
CA ALA A 332 22.68 -15.35 2.82
C ALA A 332 22.45 -16.21 1.57
N VAL A 333 21.19 -16.45 1.17
CA VAL A 333 20.89 -17.22 -0.05
C VAL A 333 21.43 -16.51 -1.29
N PHE A 334 21.27 -15.20 -1.39
CA PHE A 334 21.85 -14.45 -2.51
C PHE A 334 23.37 -14.52 -2.50
N ALA A 335 24.01 -14.34 -1.35
CA ALA A 335 25.47 -14.36 -1.24
C ALA A 335 26.11 -15.71 -1.56
N PHE A 336 25.49 -16.82 -1.12
CA PHE A 336 26.09 -18.15 -1.24
C PHE A 336 25.63 -18.95 -2.45
N PHE A 337 24.39 -18.75 -2.92
CA PHE A 337 23.78 -19.59 -3.97
C PHE A 337 23.46 -18.85 -5.27
N ILE A 338 23.55 -17.54 -5.33
CA ILE A 338 23.24 -16.75 -6.52
C ILE A 338 24.44 -15.93 -6.98
N SER A 339 25.01 -15.12 -6.08
CA SER A 339 26.12 -14.21 -6.41
C SER A 339 27.36 -14.91 -7.01
N PRO A 340 27.78 -16.12 -6.58
CA PRO A 340 28.91 -16.80 -7.17
C PRO A 340 28.70 -17.24 -8.65
N TYR A 341 27.44 -17.29 -9.08
CA TYR A 341 27.06 -17.73 -10.43
C TYR A 341 26.62 -16.56 -11.33
N LEU A 342 26.73 -15.32 -10.81
CA LEU A 342 26.42 -14.11 -11.55
C LEU A 342 27.61 -13.72 -12.42
N GLY A 343 27.46 -13.80 -13.73
CA GLY A 343 28.47 -13.39 -14.70
C GLY A 343 28.65 -11.86 -14.75
N ALA A 344 29.71 -11.38 -15.36
CA ALA A 344 29.97 -9.97 -15.59
C ALA A 344 28.93 -9.30 -16.49
N ASP A 345 28.22 -10.10 -17.28
CA ASP A 345 27.11 -9.77 -18.16
C ASP A 345 25.76 -9.70 -17.44
N GLY A 346 25.74 -9.95 -16.14
CA GLY A 346 24.50 -9.93 -15.32
C GLY A 346 23.64 -11.20 -15.46
N ASN A 347 24.08 -12.17 -16.24
CA ASN A 347 23.36 -13.43 -16.40
C ASN A 347 23.82 -14.47 -15.36
N ILE A 348 22.89 -15.29 -14.88
CA ILE A 348 23.19 -16.38 -13.96
C ILE A 348 23.40 -17.66 -14.77
N SER A 349 24.57 -18.26 -14.64
CA SER A 349 24.91 -19.51 -15.30
C SER A 349 25.37 -20.55 -14.29
N GLY A 350 24.69 -21.72 -14.30
CA GLY A 350 25.07 -22.85 -13.45
C GLY A 350 24.65 -22.76 -11.98
N ALA A 351 23.78 -21.83 -11.62
CA ALA A 351 23.23 -21.76 -10.25
C ALA A 351 22.39 -23.02 -9.92
N PRO A 352 22.35 -23.44 -8.65
CA PRO A 352 21.54 -24.58 -8.23
C PRO A 352 20.06 -24.34 -8.53
N THR A 353 19.39 -25.33 -9.11
CA THR A 353 17.96 -25.26 -9.53
C THR A 353 16.99 -25.02 -8.37
N PHE A 354 17.42 -25.28 -7.12
CA PHE A 354 16.60 -25.02 -5.94
C PHE A 354 16.69 -23.56 -5.45
N ALA A 355 17.71 -22.80 -5.85
CA ALA A 355 17.97 -21.45 -5.31
C ALA A 355 16.80 -20.48 -5.55
N PRO A 356 16.17 -20.40 -6.74
CA PRO A 356 15.01 -19.54 -6.95
C PRO A 356 13.80 -19.89 -6.05
N TRP A 357 13.57 -21.19 -5.84
CA TRP A 357 12.49 -21.68 -4.97
C TRP A 357 12.74 -21.37 -3.49
N LEU A 358 14.01 -21.42 -3.07
CA LEU A 358 14.40 -21.04 -1.73
C LEU A 358 14.20 -19.54 -1.50
N VAL A 359 14.55 -18.71 -2.49
CA VAL A 359 14.26 -17.26 -2.49
C VAL A 359 12.77 -17.01 -2.35
N LEU A 360 11.95 -17.64 -3.18
CA LEU A 360 10.49 -17.51 -3.11
C LEU A 360 9.96 -17.90 -1.73
N GLY A 361 10.41 -19.03 -1.19
CA GLY A 361 10.00 -19.52 0.13
C GLY A 361 10.34 -18.51 1.26
N ILE A 362 11.54 -17.93 1.24
CA ILE A 362 11.95 -16.93 2.24
C ILE A 362 11.17 -15.62 2.07
N VAL A 363 10.94 -15.17 0.85
CA VAL A 363 10.10 -13.99 0.57
C VAL A 363 8.68 -14.22 1.09
N CYS A 364 8.10 -15.39 0.87
CA CYS A 364 6.78 -15.76 1.39
C CYS A 364 6.73 -15.75 2.92
N ILE A 365 7.75 -16.28 3.60
CA ILE A 365 7.88 -16.25 5.06
C ILE A 365 7.99 -14.80 5.56
N PHE A 366 8.84 -14.00 4.94
CA PHE A 366 9.00 -12.59 5.26
C PHE A 366 7.66 -11.83 5.15
N VAL A 367 6.95 -11.99 4.03
CA VAL A 367 5.67 -11.35 3.78
C VAL A 367 4.61 -11.81 4.78
N PHE A 368 4.54 -13.12 5.08
CA PHE A 368 3.64 -13.67 6.09
C PHE A 368 3.87 -13.03 7.46
N ILE A 369 5.14 -13.01 7.94
CA ILE A 369 5.50 -12.43 9.24
C ILE A 369 5.16 -10.93 9.26
N LYS A 370 5.49 -10.20 8.20
CA LYS A 370 5.21 -8.76 8.12
C LYS A 370 3.71 -8.45 8.14
N GLN A 371 2.91 -9.21 7.43
CA GLN A 371 1.47 -9.01 7.38
C GLN A 371 0.72 -9.56 8.60
N SER A 372 1.33 -10.51 9.35
CA SER A 372 0.75 -11.02 10.59
C SER A 372 0.87 -10.06 11.79
N GLY A 373 1.52 -8.92 11.63
CA GLY A 373 1.71 -7.94 12.69
C GLY A 373 1.45 -6.51 12.22
N THR A 374 0.21 -6.11 11.94
CA THR A 374 -0.15 -4.70 11.70
C THR A 374 -0.09 -3.84 12.97
N VAL A 375 0.84 -4.20 13.88
CA VAL A 375 0.94 -3.62 15.23
C VAL A 375 1.37 -2.16 15.18
N SER A 376 2.24 -1.78 14.23
CA SER A 376 2.74 -0.41 14.09
C SER A 376 1.62 0.58 13.86
N TRP A 377 0.67 0.27 12.97
CA TRP A 377 -0.49 1.12 12.69
C TRP A 377 -1.41 1.27 13.90
N VAL A 378 -1.66 0.15 14.61
CA VAL A 378 -2.50 0.15 15.81
C VAL A 378 -1.83 0.92 16.94
N LEU A 379 -0.56 0.68 17.23
CA LEU A 379 0.19 1.36 18.29
C LEU A 379 0.25 2.87 18.05
N VAL A 380 0.57 3.31 16.83
CA VAL A 380 0.63 4.73 16.48
C VAL A 380 -0.72 5.42 16.71
N SER A 381 -1.83 4.74 16.46
CA SER A 381 -3.17 5.30 16.68
C SER A 381 -3.56 5.40 18.15
N GLU A 382 -3.02 4.53 19.02
CA GLU A 382 -3.40 4.41 20.45
C GLU A 382 -2.48 5.17 21.40
N ILE A 383 -1.24 5.44 21.00
CA ILE A 383 -0.22 6.03 21.87
C ILE A 383 -0.52 7.49 22.25
N TYR A 384 -1.32 8.20 21.43
CA TYR A 384 -1.55 9.63 21.61
C TYR A 384 -2.80 9.95 22.43
N PRO A 385 -2.67 10.76 23.53
CA PRO A 385 -3.82 11.35 24.20
C PRO A 385 -4.65 12.25 23.28
N ALA A 386 -5.93 12.43 23.59
CA ALA A 386 -6.89 13.16 22.76
C ALA A 386 -6.42 14.57 22.36
N ALA A 387 -5.83 15.33 23.29
CA ALA A 387 -5.38 16.72 23.06
C ALA A 387 -4.31 16.86 21.95
N VAL A 388 -3.45 15.86 21.76
CA VAL A 388 -2.33 15.90 20.81
C VAL A 388 -2.54 14.95 19.61
N ARG A 389 -3.53 14.06 19.70
CA ARG A 389 -3.75 12.97 18.74
C ARG A 389 -3.83 13.45 17.28
N GLY A 390 -4.65 14.45 16.99
CA GLY A 390 -4.86 14.90 15.61
C GLY A 390 -3.56 15.35 14.92
N THR A 391 -2.77 16.19 15.58
CA THR A 391 -1.52 16.70 15.02
C THR A 391 -0.41 15.63 15.01
N ALA A 392 -0.24 14.92 16.13
CA ALA A 392 0.83 13.94 16.28
C ALA A 392 0.60 12.69 15.41
N LEU A 393 -0.64 12.19 15.34
CA LEU A 393 -1.00 11.06 14.48
C LEU A 393 -0.82 11.39 13.00
N GLY A 394 -1.25 12.58 12.55
CA GLY A 394 -1.07 13.00 11.17
C GLY A 394 0.40 13.04 10.74
N ILE A 395 1.30 13.49 11.64
CA ILE A 395 2.74 13.48 11.37
C ILE A 395 3.28 12.05 11.35
N ALA A 396 2.93 11.23 12.34
CA ALA A 396 3.41 9.85 12.43
C ALA A 396 2.93 9.00 11.25
N VAL A 397 1.66 9.13 10.82
CA VAL A 397 1.15 8.47 9.62
C VAL A 397 1.83 8.99 8.36
N GLY A 398 2.16 10.28 8.29
CA GLY A 398 2.96 10.83 7.19
C GLY A 398 4.35 10.20 7.07
N THR A 399 4.94 9.72 8.17
CA THR A 399 6.24 9.00 8.15
C THR A 399 6.12 7.51 7.81
N LEU A 400 4.91 6.96 7.84
CA LEU A 400 4.61 5.60 7.39
C LEU A 400 4.57 5.49 5.85
N TRP A 401 4.49 6.58 5.10
CA TRP A 401 4.53 6.65 3.64
C TRP A 401 5.85 7.23 3.13
#